data_4ac0172a2ef17080567fff874cc4f6bc
#
_entry.id   4ac0172a2ef17080567fff874cc4f6bc
#
_cell.length_a   1.000
_cell.length_b   1.000
_cell.length_c   1.000
_cell.angle_alpha   90.00
_cell.angle_beta   90.00
_cell.angle_gamma   90.00
#
_symmetry.space_group_name_H-M   'P 1'
#
loop_
_entity.id
_entity.type
_entity.pdbx_description
1 polymer ?
#
loop_
_entity_poly.entity_id
_entity_poly.type
_entity_poly.pdbx_seq_one_letter_code
_entity_poly.pdbx_strand_id
1 'polypeptide(L)'
;TDEQPVQLPRGWRRKIGEPIIRQATGNGDVLKIYHEYFSLENAQIGYWNPSSFMKMFGAHIYLTQAYDPRKIPLLFVHGTEGSPHNWIYFYMRLDRSKYQPWFFYYPSGIRLNLASALLDEELRELHEKFGFRKMALVAHSVGGLTTKAFLDRRRSEGQNTFVRLFVSLA
;
A
#
# COMPACT_ATOMS: atom_id res chain seq x y z
N THR A 1 21.54 -4.00 -24.86
CA THR A 1 20.46 -4.81 -24.25
C THR A 1 19.16 -4.09 -24.50
N ASP A 2 18.43 -4.58 -25.55
CA ASP A 2 17.14 -4.05 -25.98
C ASP A 2 16.10 -4.36 -24.87
N GLU A 3 15.89 -3.42 -23.96
CA GLU A 3 14.69 -3.47 -23.12
C GLU A 3 13.49 -3.18 -24.04
N GLN A 4 12.72 -4.20 -24.31
CA GLN A 4 11.42 -4.04 -25.00
C GLN A 4 10.56 -3.05 -24.19
N PRO A 5 9.94 -2.06 -24.83
CA PRO A 5 9.06 -1.14 -24.12
C PRO A 5 7.90 -1.93 -23.48
N VAL A 6 7.71 -1.70 -22.16
CA VAL A 6 6.62 -2.32 -21.40
C VAL A 6 5.31 -2.06 -22.12
N GLN A 7 4.64 -3.11 -22.59
CA GLN A 7 3.31 -2.98 -23.17
C GLN A 7 2.30 -2.74 -22.04
N LEU A 8 1.84 -1.51 -21.93
CA LEU A 8 0.77 -1.17 -20.99
C LEU A 8 -0.54 -1.88 -21.37
N PRO A 9 -1.33 -2.33 -20.38
CA PRO A 9 -2.64 -2.95 -20.62
C PRO A 9 -3.52 -2.10 -21.54
N ARG A 10 -4.34 -2.74 -22.38
CA ARG A 10 -5.13 -2.04 -23.43
C ARG A 10 -5.97 -0.86 -22.94
N GLY A 11 -6.44 -0.88 -21.70
CA GLY A 11 -7.17 0.24 -21.07
C GLY A 11 -6.31 1.48 -20.81
N TRP A 12 -4.99 1.31 -20.65
CA TRP A 12 -4.05 2.39 -20.38
C TRP A 12 -3.66 3.18 -21.64
N ARG A 13 -3.65 2.52 -22.82
CA ARG A 13 -3.30 3.20 -24.07
C ARG A 13 -4.28 4.31 -24.48
N ARG A 14 -5.52 4.30 -23.98
CA ARG A 14 -6.51 5.34 -24.26
C ARG A 14 -6.33 6.60 -23.41
N LYS A 15 -5.57 6.51 -22.31
CA LYS A 15 -5.44 7.59 -21.31
C LYS A 15 -4.03 8.20 -21.22
N ILE A 16 -3.07 7.70 -22.00
CA ILE A 16 -1.69 8.23 -22.05
C ILE A 16 -1.63 9.70 -22.53
N GLY A 17 -2.69 10.24 -23.09
CA GLY A 17 -2.80 11.64 -23.49
C GLY A 17 -3.20 12.60 -22.35
N GLU A 18 -3.65 12.09 -21.20
CA GLU A 18 -3.99 12.92 -20.04
C GLU A 18 -2.96 12.73 -18.92
N PRO A 19 -2.61 13.79 -18.17
CA PRO A 19 -1.55 13.74 -17.16
C PRO A 19 -1.97 13.02 -15.89
N ILE A 20 -2.54 11.81 -15.98
CA ILE A 20 -2.93 10.96 -14.83
C ILE A 20 -1.72 10.52 -14.02
N ILE A 21 -0.57 10.38 -14.67
CA ILE A 21 0.73 10.03 -14.02
C ILE A 21 1.22 11.13 -13.05
N ARG A 22 0.64 12.31 -13.09
CA ARG A 22 1.03 13.42 -12.21
C ARG A 22 0.20 13.53 -10.91
N GLN A 23 -0.84 12.73 -10.71
CA GLN A 23 -1.76 12.90 -9.57
C GLN A 23 -1.55 11.93 -8.42
N ALA A 24 -0.91 10.78 -8.62
CA ALA A 24 -0.67 9.82 -7.56
C ALA A 24 0.81 9.47 -7.54
N THR A 25 1.57 10.19 -6.81
CA THR A 25 3.02 10.12 -6.89
C THR A 25 3.70 10.03 -5.54
N GLY A 26 2.95 10.08 -4.45
CA GLY A 26 3.56 10.18 -3.15
C GLY A 26 2.86 9.39 -2.05
N ASN A 27 3.67 9.06 -1.05
CA ASN A 27 3.22 8.44 0.17
C ASN A 27 2.23 9.36 0.92
N GLY A 28 1.08 8.81 1.30
CA GLY A 28 0.02 9.55 1.97
C GLY A 28 -0.92 10.33 1.03
N ASP A 29 -0.81 10.15 -0.27
CA ASP A 29 -1.76 10.73 -1.22
C ASP A 29 -3.16 10.15 -1.01
N VAL A 30 -4.17 10.99 -1.25
CA VAL A 30 -5.58 10.59 -1.12
C VAL A 30 -6.10 10.06 -2.44
N LEU A 31 -6.38 8.76 -2.49
CA LEU A 31 -7.00 8.09 -3.63
C LEU A 31 -8.26 7.35 -3.21
N LYS A 32 -9.28 7.39 -4.07
CA LYS A 32 -10.47 6.55 -3.87
C LYS A 32 -10.10 5.07 -4.01
N ILE A 33 -10.67 4.22 -3.17
CA ILE A 33 -10.39 2.77 -3.23
C ILE A 33 -10.69 2.16 -4.61
N TYR A 34 -11.61 2.74 -5.38
CA TYR A 34 -11.97 2.31 -6.74
C TYR A 34 -11.08 2.92 -7.83
N HIS A 35 -9.99 3.59 -7.46
CA HIS A 35 -9.10 4.20 -8.44
C HIS A 35 -8.48 3.14 -9.34
N GLU A 36 -8.37 3.44 -10.65
CA GLU A 36 -7.86 2.51 -11.66
C GLU A 36 -6.41 2.05 -11.43
N TYR A 37 -5.63 2.79 -10.65
CA TYR A 37 -4.29 2.37 -10.22
C TYR A 37 -4.31 1.03 -9.49
N PHE A 38 -5.39 0.72 -8.82
CA PHE A 38 -5.56 -0.48 -8.02
C PHE A 38 -6.19 -1.63 -8.78
N SER A 39 -6.27 -1.52 -10.12
CA SER A 39 -6.85 -2.57 -10.97
C SER A 39 -6.09 -3.89 -10.85
N LEU A 40 -6.76 -4.99 -11.21
CA LEU A 40 -6.16 -6.32 -11.20
C LEU A 40 -4.95 -6.39 -12.16
N GLU A 41 -5.05 -5.76 -13.32
CA GLU A 41 -3.97 -5.73 -14.31
C GLU A 41 -2.70 -5.08 -13.72
N ASN A 42 -2.85 -3.99 -13.00
CA ASN A 42 -1.73 -3.32 -12.35
C ASN A 42 -1.15 -4.15 -11.19
N ALA A 43 -2.01 -4.81 -10.41
CA ALA A 43 -1.58 -5.73 -9.36
C ALA A 43 -0.76 -6.89 -9.93
N GLN A 44 -1.14 -7.43 -11.08
CA GLN A 44 -0.40 -8.47 -11.78
C GLN A 44 0.97 -7.98 -12.28
N ILE A 45 1.07 -6.73 -12.77
CA ILE A 45 2.38 -6.13 -13.06
C ILE A 45 3.24 -6.13 -11.80
N GLY A 46 2.68 -5.79 -10.64
CA GLY A 46 3.40 -5.77 -9.36
C GLY A 46 3.95 -7.13 -8.93
N TYR A 47 3.33 -8.21 -9.37
CA TYR A 47 3.81 -9.56 -9.08
C TYR A 47 4.82 -10.05 -10.12
N TRP A 48 4.48 -9.96 -11.41
CA TRP A 48 5.27 -10.55 -12.50
C TRP A 48 6.42 -9.65 -12.99
N ASN A 49 6.28 -8.33 -12.85
CA ASN A 49 7.29 -7.34 -13.25
C ASN A 49 7.41 -6.22 -12.22
N PRO A 50 7.93 -6.54 -11.02
CA PRO A 50 7.99 -5.55 -9.92
C PRO A 50 8.79 -4.29 -10.26
N SER A 51 9.82 -4.38 -11.10
CA SER A 51 10.60 -3.19 -11.48
C SER A 51 9.78 -2.22 -12.34
N SER A 52 8.95 -2.73 -13.26
CA SER A 52 8.02 -1.88 -14.01
C SER A 52 6.97 -1.26 -13.11
N PHE A 53 6.43 -2.03 -12.16
CA PHE A 53 5.50 -1.50 -11.17
C PHE A 53 6.12 -0.34 -10.37
N MET A 54 7.35 -0.51 -9.87
CA MET A 54 8.05 0.53 -9.11
C MET A 54 8.29 1.80 -9.94
N LYS A 55 8.59 1.67 -11.22
CA LYS A 55 8.73 2.82 -12.14
C LYS A 55 7.39 3.55 -12.37
N MET A 56 6.28 2.82 -12.40
CA MET A 56 4.95 3.35 -12.71
C MET A 56 4.23 3.92 -11.48
N PHE A 57 4.32 3.26 -10.35
CA PHE A 57 3.48 3.52 -9.17
C PHE A 57 4.29 3.79 -7.90
N GLY A 58 5.54 3.31 -7.82
CA GLY A 58 6.26 3.25 -6.56
C GLY A 58 5.70 2.19 -5.62
N ALA A 59 6.01 2.33 -4.33
CA ALA A 59 5.41 1.54 -3.26
C ALA A 59 5.00 2.53 -2.17
N HIS A 60 3.70 2.81 -2.07
CA HIS A 60 3.20 3.90 -1.23
C HIS A 60 2.00 3.49 -0.39
N ILE A 61 1.78 4.21 0.69
CA ILE A 61 0.55 4.12 1.48
C ILE A 61 -0.41 5.20 1.00
N TYR A 62 -1.58 4.78 0.54
CA TYR A 62 -2.64 5.66 0.10
C TYR A 62 -3.73 5.81 1.15
N LEU A 63 -4.21 7.03 1.32
CA LEU A 63 -5.33 7.38 2.16
C LEU A 63 -6.59 7.47 1.30
N THR A 64 -7.75 7.23 1.88
CA THR A 64 -9.05 7.42 1.18
C THR A 64 -9.72 8.75 1.52
N GLN A 65 -9.18 9.46 2.47
CA GLN A 65 -9.59 10.78 2.92
C GLN A 65 -8.39 11.54 3.51
N ALA A 66 -8.50 12.84 3.66
CA ALA A 66 -7.52 13.62 4.41
C ALA A 66 -7.35 13.05 5.84
N TYR A 67 -6.13 13.09 6.36
CA TYR A 67 -5.85 12.59 7.70
C TYR A 67 -6.69 13.31 8.76
N ASP A 68 -7.35 12.52 9.62
CA ASP A 68 -8.10 13.00 10.77
C ASP A 68 -7.42 12.53 12.07
N PRO A 69 -6.85 13.44 12.89
CA PRO A 69 -6.13 13.07 14.12
C PRO A 69 -7.04 12.43 15.20
N ARG A 70 -8.36 12.51 15.04
CA ARG A 70 -9.33 11.90 15.96
C ARG A 70 -9.59 10.44 15.65
N LYS A 71 -9.20 9.97 14.45
CA LYS A 71 -9.44 8.61 13.98
C LYS A 71 -8.16 7.78 14.00
N ILE A 72 -8.33 6.49 14.22
CA ILE A 72 -7.22 5.54 14.24
C ILE A 72 -6.93 5.10 12.81
N PRO A 73 -5.69 5.30 12.30
CA PRO A 73 -5.29 4.69 11.04
C PRO A 73 -5.40 3.16 11.09
N LEU A 74 -6.07 2.59 10.10
CA LEU A 74 -6.15 1.15 9.87
C LEU A 74 -5.54 0.84 8.52
N LEU A 75 -4.32 0.30 8.54
CA LEU A 75 -3.58 -0.03 7.33
C LEU A 75 -3.91 -1.44 6.86
N PHE A 76 -4.27 -1.54 5.60
CA PHE A 76 -4.48 -2.80 4.89
C PHE A 76 -3.27 -3.12 4.01
N VAL A 77 -2.75 -4.35 4.14
CA VAL A 77 -1.59 -4.84 3.38
C VAL A 77 -2.01 -6.06 2.56
N HIS A 78 -2.04 -5.90 1.24
CA HIS A 78 -2.48 -6.96 0.33
C HIS A 78 -1.44 -8.09 0.18
N GLY A 79 -1.89 -9.22 -0.35
CA GLY A 79 -1.07 -10.37 -0.66
C GLY A 79 -0.55 -10.39 -2.11
N THR A 80 -0.18 -11.59 -2.57
CA THR A 80 0.27 -11.86 -3.94
C THR A 80 -0.78 -11.42 -4.96
N GLU A 81 -0.34 -10.73 -6.02
CA GLU A 81 -1.20 -10.16 -7.07
C GLU A 81 -2.34 -9.27 -6.53
N GLY A 82 -2.18 -8.77 -5.31
CA GLY A 82 -3.20 -7.98 -4.63
C GLY A 82 -3.06 -6.48 -4.86
N SER A 83 -4.12 -5.78 -4.46
CA SER A 83 -4.21 -4.33 -4.48
C SER A 83 -5.20 -3.84 -3.41
N PRO A 84 -5.36 -2.53 -3.22
CA PRO A 84 -6.43 -1.99 -2.38
C PRO A 84 -7.84 -2.50 -2.73
N HIS A 85 -8.12 -2.89 -3.98
CA HIS A 85 -9.41 -3.46 -4.38
C HIS A 85 -9.78 -4.73 -3.60
N ASN A 86 -8.81 -5.52 -3.15
CA ASN A 86 -9.08 -6.73 -2.35
C ASN A 86 -9.76 -6.42 -1.02
N TRP A 87 -9.68 -5.17 -0.57
CA TRP A 87 -10.19 -4.72 0.72
C TRP A 87 -11.55 -4.00 0.65
N ILE A 88 -12.18 -3.92 -0.54
CA ILE A 88 -13.45 -3.20 -0.75
C ILE A 88 -14.54 -3.70 0.22
N TYR A 89 -14.63 -5.01 0.45
CA TYR A 89 -15.59 -5.58 1.38
C TYR A 89 -15.42 -5.05 2.82
N PHE A 90 -14.18 -5.02 3.31
CA PHE A 90 -13.85 -4.49 4.64
C PHE A 90 -14.04 -2.97 4.69
N TYR A 91 -13.60 -2.27 3.64
CA TYR A 91 -13.74 -0.83 3.52
C TYR A 91 -15.19 -0.38 3.64
N MET A 92 -16.12 -1.09 2.99
CA MET A 92 -17.56 -0.77 3.02
C MET A 92 -18.20 -1.00 4.38
N ARG A 93 -17.60 -1.84 5.23
CA ARG A 93 -18.13 -2.24 6.56
C ARG A 93 -17.38 -1.63 7.73
N LEU A 94 -16.31 -0.92 7.45
CA LEU A 94 -15.50 -0.30 8.49
C LEU A 94 -16.27 0.82 9.20
N ASP A 95 -16.19 0.85 10.52
CA ASP A 95 -16.67 1.98 11.33
C ASP A 95 -15.79 3.22 11.08
N ARG A 96 -16.20 4.03 10.12
CA ARG A 96 -15.49 5.23 9.67
C ARG A 96 -15.60 6.40 10.65
N SER A 97 -16.37 6.27 11.70
CA SER A 97 -16.37 7.24 12.80
C SER A 97 -15.13 7.12 13.68
N LYS A 98 -14.59 5.90 13.80
CA LYS A 98 -13.42 5.58 14.64
C LYS A 98 -12.15 5.37 13.87
N TYR A 99 -12.23 4.81 12.66
CA TYR A 99 -11.08 4.40 11.85
C TYR A 99 -11.00 5.16 10.55
N GLN A 100 -9.78 5.38 10.09
CA GLN A 100 -9.49 5.89 8.76
C GLN A 100 -8.68 4.84 7.99
N PRO A 101 -9.25 4.29 6.87
CA PRO A 101 -8.59 3.22 6.13
C PRO A 101 -7.44 3.78 5.29
N TRP A 102 -6.29 3.12 5.40
CA TRP A 102 -5.08 3.33 4.63
C TRP A 102 -4.73 2.03 3.90
N PHE A 103 -4.06 2.11 2.75
CA PHE A 103 -3.73 0.97 1.92
C PHE A 103 -2.26 1.03 1.50
N PHE A 104 -1.49 0.01 1.86
CA PHE A 104 -0.15 -0.16 1.32
C PHE A 104 -0.24 -0.85 -0.02
N TYR A 105 0.10 -0.11 -1.10
CA TYR A 105 0.14 -0.61 -2.46
C TYR A 105 1.59 -0.73 -2.88
N TYR A 106 2.03 -1.95 -3.11
CA TYR A 106 3.41 -2.30 -3.38
C TYR A 106 3.49 -3.48 -4.35
N PRO A 107 4.62 -3.67 -5.07
CA PRO A 107 4.80 -4.82 -5.94
C PRO A 107 4.98 -6.10 -5.11
N SER A 108 3.98 -6.99 -5.15
CA SER A 108 3.98 -8.21 -4.33
C SER A 108 4.97 -9.30 -4.78
N GLY A 109 5.61 -9.13 -5.94
CA GLY A 109 6.66 -10.03 -6.45
C GLY A 109 8.08 -9.72 -5.97
N ILE A 110 8.28 -8.74 -5.08
CA ILE A 110 9.60 -8.44 -4.52
C ILE A 110 9.92 -9.32 -3.30
N ARG A 111 11.21 -9.35 -2.94
CA ARG A 111 11.66 -10.09 -1.76
C ARG A 111 11.02 -9.54 -0.48
N LEU A 112 10.72 -10.42 0.44
CA LEU A 112 10.05 -10.10 1.71
C LEU A 112 10.76 -9.01 2.51
N ASN A 113 12.10 -9.10 2.61
CA ASN A 113 12.89 -8.11 3.34
C ASN A 113 12.81 -6.71 2.70
N LEU A 114 12.73 -6.64 1.37
CA LEU A 114 12.56 -5.36 0.66
C LEU A 114 11.14 -4.81 0.87
N ALA A 115 10.11 -5.64 0.73
CA ALA A 115 8.73 -5.23 0.98
C ALA A 115 8.53 -4.70 2.41
N SER A 116 9.12 -5.38 3.40
CA SER A 116 9.05 -4.94 4.80
C SER A 116 9.84 -3.65 5.07
N ALA A 117 10.96 -3.43 4.35
CA ALA A 117 11.73 -2.20 4.45
C ALA A 117 10.98 -1.01 3.86
N LEU A 118 10.33 -1.19 2.70
CA LEU A 118 9.49 -0.17 2.09
C LEU A 118 8.30 0.18 3.00
N LEU A 119 7.64 -0.83 3.58
CA LEU A 119 6.55 -0.59 4.54
C LEU A 119 7.02 0.24 5.75
N ASP A 120 8.20 -0.07 6.28
CA ASP A 120 8.76 0.68 7.41
C ASP A 120 9.07 2.14 7.05
N GLU A 121 9.67 2.36 5.89
CA GLU A 121 9.99 3.71 5.40
C GLU A 121 8.72 4.55 5.21
N GLU A 122 7.73 4.02 4.51
CA GLU A 122 6.46 4.70 4.24
C GLU A 122 5.71 5.03 5.54
N LEU A 123 5.66 4.08 6.49
CA LEU A 123 5.02 4.31 7.79
C LEU A 123 5.77 5.31 8.66
N ARG A 124 7.10 5.31 8.62
CA ARG A 124 7.92 6.26 9.35
C ARG A 124 7.67 7.69 8.84
N GLU A 125 7.67 7.87 7.52
CA GLU A 125 7.39 9.17 6.90
C GLU A 125 6.00 9.69 7.28
N LEU A 126 4.96 8.84 7.21
CA LEU A 126 3.61 9.24 7.60
C LEU A 126 3.48 9.51 9.10
N HIS A 127 4.22 8.77 9.93
CA HIS A 127 4.25 9.03 11.35
C HIS A 127 4.92 10.38 11.68
N GLU A 128 6.01 10.71 11.01
CA GLU A 128 6.66 12.02 11.12
C GLU A 128 5.72 13.16 10.67
N LYS A 129 5.00 12.93 9.56
CA LYS A 129 4.08 13.92 8.99
C LYS A 129 2.84 14.16 9.83
N PHE A 130 2.24 13.11 10.41
CA PHE A 130 0.93 13.18 11.05
C PHE A 130 0.94 13.03 12.56
N GLY A 131 1.99 12.48 13.15
CA GLY A 131 2.13 12.32 14.59
C GLY A 131 1.12 11.37 15.25
N PHE A 132 0.58 10.40 14.53
CA PHE A 132 -0.38 9.45 15.10
C PHE A 132 0.26 8.57 16.17
N ARG A 133 -0.43 8.36 17.29
CA ARG A 133 0.10 7.62 18.46
C ARG A 133 -0.17 6.13 18.41
N LYS A 134 -1.16 5.72 17.62
CA LYS A 134 -1.61 4.34 17.50
C LYS A 134 -2.19 4.08 16.12
N MET A 135 -1.99 2.86 15.64
CA MET A 135 -2.63 2.35 14.43
C MET A 135 -2.90 0.84 14.57
N ALA A 136 -3.73 0.32 13.69
CA ALA A 136 -3.93 -1.11 13.50
C ALA A 136 -3.54 -1.50 12.08
N LEU A 137 -3.08 -2.75 11.91
CA LEU A 137 -2.77 -3.34 10.62
C LEU A 137 -3.62 -4.58 10.40
N VAL A 138 -4.12 -4.72 9.18
CA VAL A 138 -4.75 -5.95 8.69
C VAL A 138 -4.05 -6.36 7.41
N ALA A 139 -3.57 -7.58 7.35
CA ALA A 139 -2.80 -8.09 6.22
C ALA A 139 -3.33 -9.44 5.75
N HIS A 140 -3.18 -9.73 4.47
CA HIS A 140 -3.60 -10.97 3.85
C HIS A 140 -2.41 -11.70 3.24
N SER A 141 -2.33 -13.03 3.43
CA SER A 141 -1.35 -13.90 2.78
C SER A 141 0.09 -13.38 2.96
N VAL A 142 0.84 -13.20 1.88
CA VAL A 142 2.23 -12.69 1.89
C VAL A 142 2.34 -11.28 2.51
N GLY A 143 1.29 -10.49 2.46
CA GLY A 143 1.22 -9.21 3.18
C GLY A 143 1.32 -9.38 4.69
N GLY A 144 0.82 -10.51 5.23
CA GLY A 144 0.98 -10.89 6.63
C GLY A 144 2.45 -11.14 6.99
N LEU A 145 3.18 -11.83 6.12
CA LEU A 145 4.63 -12.05 6.31
C LEU A 145 5.42 -10.75 6.22
N THR A 146 5.07 -9.89 5.26
CA THR A 146 5.66 -8.55 5.10
C THR A 146 5.48 -7.71 6.36
N THR A 147 4.25 -7.68 6.89
CA THR A 147 3.92 -6.95 8.12
C THR A 147 4.63 -7.52 9.34
N LYS A 148 4.67 -8.84 9.46
CA LYS A 148 5.38 -9.51 10.55
C LYS A 148 6.88 -9.18 10.51
N ALA A 149 7.52 -9.26 9.35
CA ALA A 149 8.94 -8.93 9.19
C ALA A 149 9.23 -7.47 9.55
N PHE A 150 8.34 -6.54 9.21
CA PHE A 150 8.40 -5.14 9.63
C PHE A 150 8.35 -5.01 11.16
N LEU A 151 7.39 -5.65 11.81
CA LEU A 151 7.23 -5.57 13.27
C LEU A 151 8.41 -6.20 14.02
N ASP A 152 8.90 -7.36 13.55
CA ASP A 152 10.05 -8.06 14.14
C ASP A 152 11.32 -7.20 14.04
N ARG A 153 11.55 -6.53 12.91
CA ARG A 153 12.67 -5.61 12.72
C ARG A 153 12.61 -4.46 13.74
N ARG A 154 11.49 -3.76 13.82
CA ARG A 154 11.33 -2.66 14.77
C ARG A 154 11.58 -3.09 16.21
N ARG A 155 11.09 -4.27 16.57
CA ARG A 155 11.30 -4.84 17.88
C ARG A 155 12.78 -5.16 18.16
N SER A 156 13.48 -5.73 17.19
CA SER A 156 14.91 -6.07 17.33
C SER A 156 15.80 -4.85 17.43
N GLU A 157 15.39 -3.74 16.81
CA GLU A 157 16.09 -2.45 16.87
C GLU A 157 15.72 -1.62 18.12
N GLY A 158 14.90 -2.16 19.01
CA GLY A 158 14.43 -1.45 20.22
C GLY A 158 13.55 -0.25 19.93
N GLN A 159 12.99 -0.15 18.73
CA GLN A 159 12.14 0.96 18.34
C GLN A 159 10.73 0.77 18.88
N ASN A 160 10.19 1.82 19.50
CA ASN A 160 8.78 1.85 19.85
C ASN A 160 7.91 1.76 18.59
N THR A 161 6.91 0.88 18.62
CA THR A 161 5.93 0.82 17.57
C THR A 161 4.63 1.53 17.96
N PHE A 162 4.10 2.31 17.04
CA PHE A 162 2.75 2.85 17.12
C PHE A 162 1.67 1.80 16.79
N VAL A 163 2.07 0.61 16.33
CA VAL A 163 1.14 -0.47 16.02
C VAL A 163 0.64 -1.11 17.31
N ARG A 164 -0.68 -1.10 17.51
CA ARG A 164 -1.35 -1.65 18.70
C ARG A 164 -2.08 -2.95 18.42
N LEU A 165 -2.43 -3.19 17.16
CA LEU A 165 -3.11 -4.40 16.73
C LEU A 165 -2.58 -4.80 15.36
N PHE A 166 -2.30 -6.08 15.21
CA PHE A 166 -2.02 -6.70 13.91
C PHE A 166 -2.88 -7.94 13.74
N VAL A 167 -3.61 -8.01 12.64
CA VAL A 167 -4.44 -9.14 12.23
C VAL A 167 -3.91 -9.67 10.90
N SER A 168 -3.56 -10.95 10.87
CA SER A 168 -3.17 -11.65 9.64
C SER A 168 -4.29 -12.59 9.21
N LEU A 169 -4.71 -12.45 7.97
CA LEU A 169 -5.67 -13.32 7.29
C LEU A 169 -4.89 -14.26 6.37
N ALA A 170 -5.18 -15.54 6.43
CA ALA A 170 -4.54 -16.57 5.61
C ALA A 170 -5.35 -16.83 4.33
#